data_eac52bbcc6e3ee025922c2c9692c7ca0
#
_entry.id   eac52bbcc6e3ee025922c2c9692c7ca0
#
_cell.length_a   1.000
_cell.length_b   1.000
_cell.length_c   1.000
_cell.angle_alpha   90.00
_cell.angle_beta   90.00
_cell.angle_gamma   90.00
#
_symmetry.space_group_name_H-M   'P 1'
#
loop_
_entity.id
_entity.type
_entity.pdbx_description
1 polymer ?
#
loop_
_entity_poly.entity_id
_entity_poly.type
_entity_poly.pdbx_seq_one_letter_code
_entity_poly.pdbx_strand_id
1 'polypeptide(L)'
;NEAARIHTQVWDSSRGKYFESPYSFWQRIRNQNYFKNLSISNQREYIYSHTREATLFNIFVAVKIYNLVAKRIGTKIRIFDPFSGWGCRAIAACASSQVENYTGVDCNPYLCRGYQLLKKELDFQNRLEFIASSIEDESSIPKNGQYDLVFTSPPFFIFESYETKSGKQSTDTYSNYSDWL
;
A
#
# COMPACT_ATOMS: atom_id res chain seq x y z
N ASN A 1 1.24 -7.06 5.22
CA ASN A 1 0.86 -5.63 5.32
C ASN A 1 -0.59 -5.42 5.80
N GLU A 2 -1.36 -6.48 5.94
CA GLU A 2 -2.73 -6.45 6.47
C GLU A 2 -2.77 -5.78 7.87
N ALA A 3 -1.80 -6.08 8.73
CA ALA A 3 -1.71 -5.52 10.07
C ALA A 3 -1.64 -3.98 10.08
N ALA A 4 -0.99 -3.37 9.09
CA ALA A 4 -0.97 -1.90 8.95
C ALA A 4 -2.28 -1.37 8.34
N ARG A 5 -2.86 -2.10 7.39
CA ARG A 5 -4.08 -1.70 6.68
C ARG A 5 -5.30 -1.60 7.60
N ILE A 6 -5.45 -2.49 8.58
CA ILE A 6 -6.58 -2.47 9.52
C ILE A 6 -6.59 -1.25 10.47
N HIS A 7 -5.48 -0.53 10.59
CA HIS A 7 -5.37 0.70 11.37
C HIS A 7 -5.70 1.95 10.55
N THR A 8 -5.75 1.85 9.23
CA THR A 8 -6.01 2.98 8.33
C THR A 8 -7.45 3.45 8.45
N GLN A 9 -7.66 4.76 8.52
CA GLN A 9 -8.97 5.39 8.49
C GLN A 9 -9.24 5.96 7.11
N VAL A 10 -10.46 5.77 6.60
CA VAL A 10 -10.90 6.27 5.29
C VAL A 10 -11.89 7.41 5.51
N TRP A 11 -11.77 8.47 4.71
CA TRP A 11 -12.64 9.64 4.79
C TRP A 11 -14.06 9.34 4.33
N ASP A 12 -15.02 9.77 5.14
CA ASP A 12 -16.45 9.77 4.79
C ASP A 12 -16.88 11.16 4.34
N SER A 13 -16.96 11.37 3.03
CA SER A 13 -17.35 12.65 2.45
C SER A 13 -18.79 13.05 2.79
N SER A 14 -19.67 12.08 3.09
CA SER A 14 -21.07 12.35 3.46
C SER A 14 -21.22 12.91 4.87
N ARG A 15 -20.27 12.59 5.76
CA ARG A 15 -20.27 12.96 7.17
C ARG A 15 -19.23 14.01 7.53
N GLY A 16 -18.29 14.30 6.62
CA GLY A 16 -17.18 15.23 6.87
C GLY A 16 -16.23 14.75 7.97
N LYS A 17 -16.03 13.42 8.13
CA LYS A 17 -15.13 12.82 9.12
C LYS A 17 -14.63 11.46 8.65
N TYR A 18 -13.59 10.95 9.31
CA TYR A 18 -13.10 9.60 9.05
C TYR A 18 -14.06 8.50 9.57
N PHE A 19 -14.17 7.41 8.85
CA PHE A 19 -14.69 6.17 9.40
C PHE A 19 -13.76 5.67 10.51
N GLU A 20 -14.33 5.00 11.51
CA GLU A 20 -13.54 4.26 12.48
C GLU A 20 -12.74 3.16 11.77
N SER A 21 -11.45 3.02 12.09
CA SER A 21 -10.64 1.95 11.50
C SER A 21 -11.14 0.56 11.92
N PRO A 22 -10.95 -0.48 11.10
CA PRO A 22 -11.34 -1.84 11.46
C PRO A 22 -10.78 -2.29 12.81
N TYR A 23 -9.55 -1.92 13.15
CA TYR A 23 -8.93 -2.26 14.43
C TYR A 23 -9.59 -1.55 15.62
N SER A 24 -9.82 -0.23 15.53
CA SER A 24 -10.48 0.52 16.61
C SER A 24 -11.89 0.03 16.84
N PHE A 25 -12.64 -0.23 15.75
CA PHE A 25 -13.96 -0.82 15.83
C PHE A 25 -13.95 -2.18 16.52
N TRP A 26 -13.05 -3.08 16.12
CA TRP A 26 -12.87 -4.38 16.77
C TRP A 26 -12.54 -4.24 18.25
N GLN A 27 -11.61 -3.36 18.66
CA GLN A 27 -11.27 -3.13 20.05
C GLN A 27 -12.50 -2.73 20.89
N ARG A 28 -13.38 -1.90 20.34
CA ARG A 28 -14.59 -1.42 21.01
C ARG A 28 -15.63 -2.52 21.22
N ILE A 29 -15.77 -3.45 20.26
CA ILE A 29 -16.85 -4.46 20.28
C ILE A 29 -16.40 -5.86 20.72
N ARG A 30 -15.11 -6.16 20.72
CA ARG A 30 -14.56 -7.52 20.95
C ARG A 30 -15.04 -8.18 22.23
N ASN A 31 -15.43 -7.41 23.25
CA ASN A 31 -15.91 -7.91 24.53
C ASN A 31 -17.44 -8.03 24.63
N GLN A 32 -18.18 -7.61 23.63
CA GLN A 32 -19.64 -7.72 23.58
C GLN A 32 -20.08 -9.17 23.37
N ASN A 33 -21.06 -9.62 24.14
CA ASN A 33 -21.51 -11.03 24.11
C ASN A 33 -21.98 -11.45 22.71
N TYR A 34 -22.74 -10.60 22.01
CA TYR A 34 -23.19 -10.90 20.66
C TYR A 34 -22.04 -11.13 19.68
N PHE A 35 -20.95 -10.36 19.80
CA PHE A 35 -19.79 -10.46 18.93
C PHE A 35 -18.94 -11.70 19.24
N LYS A 36 -18.71 -11.99 20.53
CA LYS A 36 -17.96 -13.18 20.96
C LYS A 36 -18.59 -14.50 20.49
N ASN A 37 -19.92 -14.55 20.38
CA ASN A 37 -20.66 -15.73 19.96
C ASN A 37 -20.64 -15.96 18.43
N LEU A 38 -20.12 -15.01 17.65
CA LEU A 38 -19.97 -15.20 16.22
C LEU A 38 -18.76 -16.10 15.91
N SER A 39 -18.84 -16.86 14.82
CA SER A 39 -17.67 -17.52 14.24
C SER A 39 -16.62 -16.48 13.81
N ILE A 40 -15.35 -16.87 13.68
CA ILE A 40 -14.26 -15.98 13.24
C ILE A 40 -14.58 -15.32 11.90
N SER A 41 -15.16 -16.07 10.97
CA SER A 41 -15.58 -15.54 9.67
C SER A 41 -16.64 -14.45 9.81
N ASN A 42 -17.68 -14.71 10.62
CA ASN A 42 -18.77 -13.77 10.86
C ASN A 42 -18.30 -12.53 11.64
N GLN A 43 -17.34 -12.69 12.58
CA GLN A 43 -16.70 -11.57 13.27
C GLN A 43 -15.99 -10.64 12.26
N ARG A 44 -15.25 -11.22 11.32
CA ARG A 44 -14.57 -10.48 10.25
C ARG A 44 -15.57 -9.74 9.37
N GLU A 45 -16.60 -10.41 8.88
CA GLU A 45 -17.67 -9.77 8.07
C GLU A 45 -18.38 -8.65 8.83
N TYR A 46 -18.66 -8.86 10.12
CA TYR A 46 -19.29 -7.85 10.97
C TYR A 46 -18.43 -6.59 11.06
N ILE A 47 -17.11 -6.74 11.25
CA ILE A 47 -16.18 -5.59 11.29
C ILE A 47 -16.21 -4.85 9.95
N TYR A 48 -16.04 -5.54 8.84
CA TYR A 48 -15.93 -4.94 7.52
C TYR A 48 -17.26 -4.36 7.00
N SER A 49 -18.40 -4.83 7.48
CA SER A 49 -19.71 -4.21 7.15
C SER A 49 -19.94 -2.87 7.87
N HIS A 50 -19.21 -2.60 8.97
CA HIS A 50 -19.36 -1.39 9.78
C HIS A 50 -18.19 -0.41 9.65
N THR A 51 -17.14 -0.77 8.94
CA THR A 51 -15.95 0.06 8.73
C THR A 51 -15.64 0.20 7.24
N ARG A 52 -14.66 1.04 6.91
CA ARG A 52 -14.10 1.12 5.56
C ARG A 52 -12.64 0.73 5.60
N GLU A 53 -12.24 -0.08 4.65
CA GLU A 53 -10.85 -0.48 4.48
C GLU A 53 -10.16 0.40 3.44
N ALA A 54 -8.87 0.65 3.65
CA ALA A 54 -8.01 1.16 2.58
C ALA A 54 -7.98 0.17 1.41
N THR A 55 -8.08 0.68 0.20
CA THR A 55 -8.22 -0.12 -1.03
C THR A 55 -6.91 -0.83 -1.36
N LEU A 56 -6.99 -2.09 -1.76
CA LEU A 56 -5.88 -2.82 -2.35
C LEU A 56 -5.84 -2.59 -3.86
N PHE A 57 -4.65 -2.36 -4.40
CA PHE A 57 -4.48 -2.32 -5.85
C PHE A 57 -4.72 -3.71 -6.45
N ASN A 58 -5.43 -3.77 -7.57
CA ASN A 58 -5.72 -5.05 -8.22
C ASN A 58 -4.45 -5.61 -8.90
N ILE A 59 -3.97 -6.75 -8.38
CA ILE A 59 -2.75 -7.41 -8.85
C ILE A 59 -2.85 -7.79 -10.33
N PHE A 60 -4.00 -8.30 -10.80
CA PHE A 60 -4.17 -8.70 -12.19
C PHE A 60 -4.12 -7.50 -13.15
N VAL A 61 -4.61 -6.35 -12.72
CA VAL A 61 -4.49 -5.11 -13.50
C VAL A 61 -3.03 -4.70 -13.62
N ALA A 62 -2.27 -4.74 -12.53
CA ALA A 62 -0.84 -4.42 -12.55
C ALA A 62 -0.07 -5.36 -13.48
N VAL A 63 -0.29 -6.68 -13.39
CA VAL A 63 0.34 -7.68 -14.30
C VAL A 63 0.02 -7.36 -15.77
N LYS A 64 -1.24 -7.04 -16.09
CA LYS A 64 -1.63 -6.67 -17.46
C LYS A 64 -0.89 -5.42 -17.97
N ILE A 65 -0.77 -4.39 -17.13
CA ILE A 65 -0.06 -3.16 -17.46
C ILE A 65 1.42 -3.48 -17.72
N TYR A 66 2.07 -4.23 -16.84
CA TYR A 66 3.48 -4.60 -16.99
C TYR A 66 3.72 -5.38 -18.30
N ASN A 67 2.89 -6.37 -18.59
CA ASN A 67 2.99 -7.15 -19.82
C ASN A 67 2.75 -6.30 -21.08
N LEU A 68 1.82 -5.35 -21.02
CA LEU A 68 1.54 -4.41 -22.12
C LEU A 68 2.74 -3.50 -22.40
N VAL A 69 3.34 -2.91 -21.35
CA VAL A 69 4.50 -2.02 -21.50
C VAL A 69 5.70 -2.80 -22.02
N ALA A 70 6.00 -3.96 -21.44
CA ALA A 70 7.09 -4.81 -21.90
C ALA A 70 6.92 -5.23 -23.38
N LYS A 71 5.71 -5.62 -23.76
CA LYS A 71 5.40 -5.93 -25.17
C LYS A 71 5.63 -4.74 -26.09
N ARG A 72 5.28 -3.52 -25.67
CA ARG A 72 5.46 -2.30 -26.47
C ARG A 72 6.93 -1.92 -26.62
N ILE A 73 7.73 -2.12 -25.57
CA ILE A 73 9.17 -1.82 -25.57
C ILE A 73 9.96 -2.93 -26.29
N GLY A 74 9.47 -4.18 -26.26
CA GLY A 74 10.11 -5.36 -26.86
C GLY A 74 11.12 -6.05 -25.94
N THR A 75 11.23 -5.63 -24.67
CA THR A 75 12.13 -6.21 -23.66
C THR A 75 11.42 -6.34 -22.31
N LYS A 76 12.06 -7.03 -21.36
CA LYS A 76 11.65 -6.95 -19.95
C LYS A 76 11.81 -5.53 -19.44
N ILE A 77 10.98 -5.16 -18.45
CA ILE A 77 10.92 -3.80 -17.91
C ILE A 77 11.41 -3.72 -16.47
N ARG A 78 11.99 -2.58 -16.14
CA ARG A 78 12.36 -2.16 -14.79
C ARG A 78 11.33 -1.14 -14.32
N ILE A 79 10.80 -1.36 -13.12
CA ILE A 79 9.67 -0.58 -12.57
C ILE A 79 10.14 0.22 -11.37
N PHE A 80 9.76 1.49 -11.32
CA PHE A 80 9.87 2.34 -10.15
C PHE A 80 8.47 2.67 -9.61
N ASP A 81 8.26 2.41 -8.32
CA ASP A 81 7.00 2.67 -7.61
C ASP A 81 7.26 3.56 -6.39
N PRO A 82 7.17 4.89 -6.55
CA PRO A 82 7.48 5.85 -5.50
C PRO A 82 6.54 5.84 -4.29
N PHE A 83 5.39 5.15 -4.37
CA PHE A 83 4.45 4.96 -3.27
C PHE A 83 3.96 3.51 -3.25
N SER A 84 4.86 2.58 -2.89
CA SER A 84 4.64 1.14 -3.08
C SER A 84 3.51 0.54 -2.22
N GLY A 85 3.11 1.21 -1.14
CA GLY A 85 1.94 0.90 -0.35
C GLY A 85 1.92 -0.55 0.17
N TRP A 86 0.79 -1.22 0.04
CA TRP A 86 0.57 -2.57 0.60
C TRP A 86 1.36 -3.69 -0.09
N GLY A 87 2.08 -3.39 -1.18
CA GLY A 87 2.91 -4.35 -1.91
C GLY A 87 2.17 -5.12 -3.03
N CYS A 88 0.93 -4.78 -3.35
CA CYS A 88 0.18 -5.47 -4.41
C CYS A 88 0.87 -5.37 -5.78
N ARG A 89 1.45 -4.20 -6.10
CA ARG A 89 2.19 -3.98 -7.35
C ARG A 89 3.51 -4.73 -7.38
N ALA A 90 4.17 -4.89 -6.23
CA ALA A 90 5.36 -5.73 -6.09
C ALA A 90 5.04 -7.22 -6.29
N ILE A 91 3.92 -7.71 -5.73
CA ILE A 91 3.42 -9.08 -5.99
C ILE A 91 3.17 -9.29 -7.47
N ALA A 92 2.55 -8.30 -8.15
CA ALA A 92 2.34 -8.34 -9.59
C ALA A 92 3.65 -8.41 -10.37
N ALA A 93 4.71 -7.72 -9.91
CA ALA A 93 6.04 -7.77 -10.50
C ALA A 93 6.65 -9.18 -10.38
N CYS A 94 6.50 -9.84 -9.23
CA CYS A 94 6.91 -11.25 -9.06
C CYS A 94 6.14 -12.21 -9.96
N ALA A 95 4.85 -11.96 -10.16
CA ALA A 95 3.97 -12.80 -10.98
C ALA A 95 4.20 -12.61 -12.50
N SER A 96 4.83 -11.54 -12.93
CA SER A 96 5.09 -11.26 -14.34
C SER A 96 6.51 -11.68 -14.75
N SER A 97 6.62 -12.56 -15.74
CA SER A 97 7.91 -12.90 -16.36
C SER A 97 8.52 -11.76 -17.18
N GLN A 98 7.75 -10.70 -17.45
CA GLN A 98 8.15 -9.53 -18.22
C GLN A 98 8.80 -8.44 -17.35
N VAL A 99 8.80 -8.58 -16.03
CA VAL A 99 9.48 -7.64 -15.11
C VAL A 99 10.87 -8.15 -14.82
N GLU A 100 11.86 -7.30 -15.07
CA GLU A 100 13.27 -7.54 -14.73
C GLU A 100 13.57 -7.15 -13.29
N ASN A 101 13.14 -5.93 -12.90
CA ASN A 101 13.35 -5.38 -11.57
C ASN A 101 12.16 -4.49 -11.16
N TYR A 102 11.90 -4.44 -9.85
CA TYR A 102 10.93 -3.56 -9.23
C TYR A 102 11.55 -2.90 -8.00
N THR A 103 11.58 -1.57 -7.99
CA THR A 103 12.01 -0.77 -6.85
C THR A 103 10.82 0.00 -6.29
N GLY A 104 10.47 -0.29 -5.04
CA GLY A 104 9.38 0.37 -4.32
C GLY A 104 9.89 1.27 -3.20
N VAL A 105 9.33 2.46 -3.08
CA VAL A 105 9.56 3.39 -1.97
C VAL A 105 8.29 3.55 -1.16
N ASP A 106 8.38 3.60 0.15
CA ASP A 106 7.27 3.94 1.02
C ASP A 106 7.78 4.45 2.37
N CYS A 107 7.18 5.52 2.87
CA CYS A 107 7.58 6.13 4.14
C CYS A 107 6.97 5.44 5.37
N ASN A 108 6.02 4.53 5.20
CA ASN A 108 5.34 3.87 6.31
C ASN A 108 6.20 2.72 6.90
N PRO A 109 6.79 2.89 8.10
CA PRO A 109 7.69 1.90 8.68
C PRO A 109 7.00 0.58 9.02
N TYR A 110 5.67 0.56 9.19
CA TYR A 110 4.93 -0.68 9.43
C TYR A 110 4.91 -1.62 8.24
N LEU A 111 5.20 -1.12 7.03
CA LEU A 111 5.26 -1.95 5.83
C LEU A 111 6.58 -2.70 5.68
N CYS A 112 7.65 -2.24 6.31
CA CYS A 112 9.01 -2.82 6.17
C CYS A 112 9.03 -4.32 6.43
N ARG A 113 8.38 -4.78 7.53
CA ARG A 113 8.31 -6.22 7.83
C ARG A 113 7.57 -7.00 6.73
N GLY A 114 6.50 -6.44 6.21
CA GLY A 114 5.73 -7.03 5.13
C GLY A 114 6.54 -7.15 3.85
N TYR A 115 7.32 -6.13 3.52
CA TYR A 115 8.23 -6.16 2.36
C TYR A 115 9.34 -7.20 2.51
N GLN A 116 9.92 -7.34 3.71
CA GLN A 116 10.91 -8.38 3.99
C GLN A 116 10.33 -9.79 3.80
N LEU A 117 9.11 -10.02 4.30
CA LEU A 117 8.41 -11.29 4.10
C LEU A 117 8.09 -11.52 2.62
N LEU A 118 7.66 -10.50 1.90
CA LEU A 118 7.35 -10.58 0.48
C LEU A 118 8.60 -10.96 -0.33
N LYS A 119 9.74 -10.33 -0.06
CA LYS A 119 11.03 -10.72 -0.67
C LYS A 119 11.36 -12.17 -0.37
N LYS A 120 11.28 -12.57 0.89
CA LYS A 120 11.63 -13.93 1.31
C LYS A 120 10.75 -15.00 0.65
N GLU A 121 9.44 -14.76 0.59
CA GLU A 121 8.48 -15.79 0.20
C GLU A 121 8.16 -15.80 -1.31
N LEU A 122 8.33 -14.68 -2.02
CA LEU A 122 7.91 -14.54 -3.42
C LEU A 122 9.02 -14.09 -4.37
N ASP A 123 10.10 -13.48 -3.86
CA ASP A 123 11.16 -12.95 -4.73
C ASP A 123 12.29 -13.95 -4.98
N PHE A 124 11.95 -15.07 -5.61
CA PHE A 124 12.91 -16.14 -5.94
C PHE A 124 14.04 -15.71 -6.90
N GLN A 125 13.91 -14.56 -7.55
CA GLN A 125 14.88 -14.05 -8.53
C GLN A 125 15.59 -12.77 -8.06
N ASN A 126 15.41 -12.37 -6.80
CA ASN A 126 15.97 -11.13 -6.22
C ASN A 126 15.67 -9.87 -7.04
N ARG A 127 14.45 -9.78 -7.57
CA ARG A 127 13.99 -8.67 -8.43
C ARG A 127 13.39 -7.50 -7.66
N LEU A 128 13.06 -7.71 -6.37
CA LEU A 128 12.39 -6.71 -5.55
C LEU A 128 13.41 -5.94 -4.70
N GLU A 129 13.31 -4.63 -4.76
CA GLU A 129 13.97 -3.71 -3.85
C GLU A 129 12.95 -2.82 -3.16
N PHE A 130 13.13 -2.59 -1.84
CA PHE A 130 12.27 -1.70 -1.08
C PHE A 130 13.11 -0.72 -0.27
N ILE A 131 12.77 0.55 -0.40
CA ILE A 131 13.38 1.68 0.28
C ILE A 131 12.36 2.25 1.27
N ALA A 132 12.68 2.19 2.56
CA ALA A 132 11.83 2.73 3.62
C ALA A 132 12.17 4.21 3.85
N SER A 133 11.61 5.07 3.02
CA SER A 133 11.86 6.52 3.07
C SER A 133 10.69 7.29 2.44
N SER A 134 10.65 8.60 2.67
CA SER A 134 9.78 9.49 1.91
C SER A 134 10.35 9.72 0.50
N ILE A 135 9.48 9.88 -0.49
CA ILE A 135 9.91 10.20 -1.86
C ILE A 135 10.47 11.63 -1.97
N GLU A 136 10.11 12.51 -1.04
CA GLU A 136 10.65 13.86 -0.95
C GLU A 136 12.12 13.87 -0.46
N ASP A 137 12.59 12.76 0.10
CA ASP A 137 14.01 12.59 0.40
C ASP A 137 14.75 12.16 -0.87
N GLU A 138 15.54 13.06 -1.45
CA GLU A 138 16.30 12.79 -2.67
C GLU A 138 17.21 11.55 -2.55
N SER A 139 17.60 11.17 -1.34
CA SER A 139 18.38 9.95 -1.11
C SER A 139 17.59 8.66 -1.35
N SER A 140 16.25 8.75 -1.32
CA SER A 140 15.34 7.63 -1.60
C SER A 140 15.16 7.35 -3.10
N ILE A 141 15.56 8.30 -3.94
CA ILE A 141 15.48 8.15 -5.40
C ILE A 141 16.74 7.45 -5.89
N PRO A 142 16.63 6.26 -6.50
CA PRO A 142 17.80 5.55 -6.99
C PRO A 142 18.53 6.36 -8.08
N LYS A 143 19.70 6.89 -7.75
CA LYS A 143 20.47 7.82 -8.63
C LYS A 143 20.93 7.20 -9.94
N ASN A 144 21.05 5.87 -10.00
CA ASN A 144 21.53 5.13 -11.17
C ASN A 144 20.46 4.24 -11.81
N GLY A 145 19.21 4.39 -11.37
CA GLY A 145 18.09 3.60 -11.86
C GLY A 145 17.61 4.11 -13.22
N GLN A 146 17.86 3.34 -14.26
CA GLN A 146 17.11 3.50 -15.51
C GLN A 146 15.85 2.66 -15.37
N TYR A 147 14.69 3.29 -15.39
CA TYR A 147 13.40 2.63 -15.30
C TYR A 147 12.65 2.80 -16.61
N ASP A 148 11.97 1.75 -17.01
CA ASP A 148 11.17 1.71 -18.23
C ASP A 148 9.71 2.09 -17.93
N LEU A 149 9.32 2.00 -16.66
CA LEU A 149 7.98 2.35 -16.19
C LEU A 149 8.03 2.92 -14.75
N VAL A 150 7.44 4.10 -14.58
CA VAL A 150 7.03 4.61 -13.26
C VAL A 150 5.54 4.32 -13.12
N PHE A 151 5.20 3.47 -12.14
CA PHE A 151 3.81 3.04 -11.94
C PHE A 151 3.48 2.99 -10.46
N THR A 152 2.61 3.90 -10.02
CA THR A 152 2.34 4.11 -8.62
C THR A 152 0.88 4.49 -8.35
N SER A 153 0.53 4.50 -7.08
CA SER A 153 -0.72 5.04 -6.56
C SER A 153 -0.37 5.95 -5.39
N PRO A 154 -0.24 7.26 -5.61
CA PRO A 154 0.12 8.20 -4.55
C PRO A 154 -0.98 8.24 -3.48
N PRO A 155 -0.66 8.64 -2.25
CA PRO A 155 -1.66 8.82 -1.20
C PRO A 155 -2.72 9.83 -1.66
N PHE A 156 -3.97 9.61 -1.25
CA PHE A 156 -5.09 10.46 -1.65
C PHE A 156 -5.28 11.67 -0.73
N PHE A 157 -4.22 12.33 -0.31
CA PHE A 157 -4.19 13.46 0.62
C PHE A 157 -5.01 13.17 1.89
N ILE A 158 -6.23 13.73 2.02
CA ILE A 158 -7.09 13.55 3.21
C ILE A 158 -7.96 12.28 3.18
N PHE A 159 -8.07 11.57 2.03
CA PHE A 159 -9.02 10.44 1.92
C PHE A 159 -8.63 9.21 2.73
N GLU A 160 -7.34 9.02 3.00
CA GLU A 160 -6.83 7.95 3.84
C GLU A 160 -5.88 8.52 4.89
N SER A 161 -6.12 8.19 6.16
CA SER A 161 -5.22 8.52 7.26
C SER A 161 -4.54 7.24 7.73
N TYR A 162 -3.23 7.19 7.56
CA TYR A 162 -2.41 6.04 7.92
C TYR A 162 -1.88 6.22 9.35
N GLU A 163 -1.88 5.16 10.16
CA GLU A 163 -1.17 5.17 11.43
C GLU A 163 0.33 5.06 11.15
N THR A 164 1.03 6.19 11.24
CA THR A 164 2.48 6.25 11.12
C THR A 164 3.07 6.79 12.41
N LYS A 165 3.89 6.01 13.11
CA LYS A 165 4.60 6.49 14.33
C LYS A 165 5.66 7.56 14.01
N SER A 166 6.05 7.70 12.78
CA SER A 166 7.08 8.64 12.32
C SER A 166 6.53 9.99 11.86
N GLY A 167 5.22 10.18 11.84
CA GLY A 167 4.59 11.47 11.57
C GLY A 167 4.93 12.07 10.20
N LYS A 168 4.93 11.29 9.13
CA LYS A 168 5.18 11.80 7.78
C LYS A 168 4.11 11.33 6.80
N GLN A 169 2.86 11.62 7.10
CA GLN A 169 1.81 11.58 6.11
C GLN A 169 1.81 12.87 5.30
N SER A 170 1.24 12.83 4.10
CA SER A 170 1.06 14.04 3.28
C SER A 170 0.36 15.16 4.06
N THR A 171 -0.62 14.83 4.91
CA THR A 171 -1.35 15.78 5.76
C THR A 171 -0.54 16.33 6.93
N ASP A 172 0.56 15.70 7.30
CA ASP A 172 1.49 16.22 8.33
C ASP A 172 2.52 17.17 7.73
N THR A 173 2.81 17.01 6.44
CA THR A 173 3.79 17.82 5.71
C THR A 173 3.15 19.01 5.00
N TYR A 174 1.97 18.81 4.40
CA TYR A 174 1.28 19.81 3.59
C TYR A 174 -0.04 20.24 4.23
N SER A 175 -0.23 21.55 4.39
CA SER A 175 -1.42 22.10 5.05
C SER A 175 -2.68 22.10 4.17
N ASN A 176 -2.49 22.07 2.85
CA ASN A 176 -3.58 22.06 1.87
C ASN A 176 -3.22 21.25 0.61
N TYR A 177 -4.24 20.98 -0.18
CA TYR A 177 -4.11 20.15 -1.39
C TYR A 177 -3.20 20.76 -2.46
N SER A 178 -3.19 22.09 -2.60
CA SER A 178 -2.37 22.78 -3.61
C SER A 178 -0.88 22.70 -3.30
N ASP A 179 -0.51 22.68 -2.03
CA ASP A 179 0.89 22.56 -1.61
C ASP A 179 1.39 21.11 -1.73
N TRP A 180 0.45 20.15 -1.72
CA TRP A 180 0.74 18.73 -1.86
C TRP A 180 0.93 18.32 -3.34
N LEU A 181 0.27 18.96 -4.29
CA LEU A 181 0.39 18.70 -5.74
C LEU A 181 1.71 19.22 -6.32
#